data_35344199b4789d15d48f5015d264ffc4
#
_entry.id   35344199b4789d15d48f5015d264ffc4
#
_cell.length_a   1.000
_cell.length_b   1.000
_cell.length_c   1.000
_cell.angle_alpha   90.00
_cell.angle_beta   90.00
_cell.angle_gamma   90.00
#
_symmetry.space_group_name_H-M   'P 1'
#
loop_
_entity.id
_entity.type
_entity.pdbx_description
1 polymer ?
#
loop_
_entity_poly.entity_id
_entity_poly.type
_entity_poly.pdbx_seq_one_letter_code
_entity_poly.pdbx_strand_id
1 'polypeptide(L)'
;MTQTFRAMKKIVFLTGAGMSVESGFKTFRGNDGLWENYPVEQVASHEGWEADPTLVTNFYNMLRQKLYSAQPNEGHRIISSLEHDYDVTVVTQNVDDLHERAGSSHVIHLHGELAKVCSSRDPYNEAYIETLDADHAVVKPGTLAGDGSLLRPFIVFFGESVPMIEPAAEAMGQADIVVVIGTSLNVYPAAGLLYYAPAHAPIYLIDPNGVNTDMSRVTHLPYGASEGMRRLKELL
;
A
#
# COMPACT_ATOMS: atom_id res chain seq x y z
N MET A 1 10.59 -34.86 26.29
CA MET A 1 10.89 -34.45 24.92
C MET A 1 10.42 -33.00 24.78
N THR A 2 11.33 -32.05 24.88
CA THR A 2 11.04 -30.62 24.68
C THR A 2 10.88 -30.39 23.18
N GLN A 3 9.65 -30.22 22.73
CA GLN A 3 9.37 -29.73 21.37
C GLN A 3 9.95 -28.32 21.26
N THR A 4 11.07 -28.19 20.57
CA THR A 4 11.62 -26.88 20.19
C THR A 4 10.66 -26.31 19.15
N PHE A 5 9.78 -25.39 19.55
CA PHE A 5 9.01 -24.59 18.60
C PHE A 5 10.00 -23.79 17.75
N ARG A 6 10.20 -24.17 16.51
CA ARG A 6 10.97 -23.39 15.56
C ARG A 6 10.13 -22.14 15.27
N ALA A 7 10.68 -20.95 15.53
CA ALA A 7 10.02 -19.71 15.16
C ALA A 7 9.70 -19.71 13.67
N MET A 8 8.51 -19.26 13.31
CA MET A 8 8.11 -19.12 11.91
C MET A 8 9.06 -18.14 11.20
N LYS A 9 9.41 -18.43 9.95
CA LYS A 9 10.18 -17.50 9.14
C LYS A 9 9.33 -16.27 8.83
N LYS A 10 9.97 -15.10 8.85
CA LYS A 10 9.32 -13.82 8.56
C LYS A 10 9.39 -13.50 7.06
N ILE A 11 8.22 -13.30 6.46
CA ILE A 11 8.12 -12.80 5.08
C ILE A 11 7.56 -11.39 5.13
N VAL A 12 8.27 -10.45 4.49
CA VAL A 12 7.79 -9.08 4.32
C VAL A 12 7.48 -8.83 2.85
N PHE A 13 6.23 -8.47 2.58
CA PHE A 13 5.77 -8.04 1.27
C PHE A 13 5.83 -6.51 1.18
N LEU A 14 6.50 -5.97 0.16
CA LEU A 14 6.44 -4.56 -0.21
C LEU A 14 5.59 -4.44 -1.48
N THR A 15 4.37 -3.91 -1.36
CA THR A 15 3.43 -3.86 -2.48
C THR A 15 3.17 -2.44 -2.96
N GLY A 16 2.92 -2.28 -4.25
CA GLY A 16 2.52 -1.04 -4.91
C GLY A 16 1.32 -1.24 -5.82
N ALA A 17 0.99 -0.25 -6.63
CA ALA A 17 -0.24 -0.21 -7.42
C ALA A 17 -0.43 -1.40 -8.38
N GLY A 18 0.66 -1.99 -8.86
CA GLY A 18 0.62 -3.21 -9.67
C GLY A 18 -0.01 -4.41 -8.98
N MET A 19 0.01 -4.46 -7.64
CA MET A 19 -0.66 -5.48 -6.84
C MET A 19 -2.19 -5.46 -7.05
N SER A 20 -2.79 -4.28 -7.24
CA SER A 20 -4.24 -4.08 -7.31
C SER A 20 -4.78 -3.93 -8.76
N VAL A 21 -3.92 -4.04 -9.79
CA VAL A 21 -4.34 -3.92 -11.20
C VAL A 21 -5.38 -4.96 -11.58
N GLU A 22 -5.18 -6.22 -11.20
CA GLU A 22 -6.11 -7.32 -11.48
C GLU A 22 -7.41 -7.21 -10.67
N SER A 23 -7.46 -6.34 -9.66
CA SER A 23 -8.66 -5.95 -8.90
C SER A 23 -9.41 -4.77 -9.53
N GLY A 24 -8.91 -4.23 -10.65
CA GLY A 24 -9.53 -3.15 -11.41
C GLY A 24 -8.99 -1.75 -11.09
N PHE A 25 -8.00 -1.60 -10.19
CA PHE A 25 -7.34 -0.32 -10.02
C PHE A 25 -6.35 -0.07 -11.15
N LYS A 26 -6.25 1.19 -11.58
CA LYS A 26 -5.20 1.62 -12.49
C LYS A 26 -3.92 1.92 -11.71
N THR A 27 -2.77 1.70 -12.32
CA THR A 27 -1.51 2.23 -11.78
C THR A 27 -1.53 3.76 -11.82
N PHE A 28 -0.75 4.39 -10.97
CA PHE A 28 -0.65 5.86 -10.97
C PHE A 28 0.14 6.37 -12.17
N ARG A 29 1.17 5.65 -12.60
CA ARG A 29 2.06 5.98 -13.72
C ARG A 29 1.90 4.97 -14.84
N GLY A 30 2.31 5.37 -16.07
CA GLY A 30 2.21 4.54 -17.27
C GLY A 30 1.03 4.95 -18.15
N ASN A 31 0.94 4.35 -19.33
CA ASN A 31 -0.15 4.59 -20.28
C ASN A 31 -1.50 4.33 -19.62
N ASP A 32 -2.44 5.25 -19.71
CA ASP A 32 -3.72 5.25 -19.01
C ASP A 32 -3.63 5.31 -17.46
N GLY A 33 -2.52 5.72 -16.89
CA GLY A 33 -2.36 5.93 -15.45
C GLY A 33 -3.27 7.05 -14.91
N LEU A 34 -3.50 7.06 -13.59
CA LEU A 34 -4.36 8.10 -12.98
C LEU A 34 -3.79 9.51 -13.18
N TRP A 35 -2.46 9.66 -13.21
CA TRP A 35 -1.80 10.96 -13.37
C TRP A 35 -1.96 11.59 -14.76
N GLU A 36 -2.39 10.84 -15.77
CA GLU A 36 -2.69 11.42 -17.10
C GLU A 36 -3.90 12.36 -17.08
N ASN A 37 -4.89 12.05 -16.25
CA ASN A 37 -6.12 12.83 -16.15
C ASN A 37 -6.18 13.74 -14.92
N TYR A 38 -5.37 13.44 -13.91
CA TYR A 38 -5.31 14.15 -12.64
C TYR A 38 -3.83 14.37 -12.27
N PRO A 39 -3.27 15.53 -12.57
CA PRO A 39 -1.88 15.84 -12.20
C PRO A 39 -1.64 15.63 -10.71
N VAL A 40 -0.58 14.89 -10.38
CA VAL A 40 -0.24 14.51 -9.00
C VAL A 40 -0.11 15.73 -8.08
N GLU A 41 0.42 16.83 -8.63
CA GLU A 41 0.62 18.10 -7.94
C GLU A 41 -0.72 18.72 -7.49
N GLN A 42 -1.82 18.42 -8.19
CA GLN A 42 -3.14 18.97 -7.88
C GLN A 42 -3.94 18.10 -6.92
N VAL A 43 -3.82 16.78 -7.01
CA VAL A 43 -4.74 15.88 -6.28
C VAL A 43 -4.06 15.01 -5.22
N ALA A 44 -2.73 14.97 -5.19
CA ALA A 44 -1.99 14.10 -4.27
C ALA A 44 -0.79 14.81 -3.61
N SER A 45 -0.73 16.13 -3.62
CA SER A 45 0.28 16.91 -2.90
C SER A 45 -0.36 17.76 -1.80
N HIS A 46 0.46 18.15 -0.83
CA HIS A 46 0.06 19.08 0.22
C HIS A 46 -0.38 20.43 -0.37
N GLU A 47 0.40 20.95 -1.31
CA GLU A 47 0.11 22.20 -2.00
C GLU A 47 -1.19 22.12 -2.82
N GLY A 48 -1.47 20.99 -3.45
CA GLY A 48 -2.73 20.75 -4.16
C GLY A 48 -3.93 20.77 -3.24
N TRP A 49 -3.81 20.17 -2.05
CA TRP A 49 -4.86 20.23 -1.02
C TRP A 49 -5.09 21.67 -0.55
N GLU A 50 -4.04 22.44 -0.28
CA GLU A 50 -4.14 23.84 0.15
C GLU A 50 -4.77 24.72 -0.93
N ALA A 51 -4.46 24.46 -2.21
CA ALA A 51 -4.94 25.24 -3.35
C ALA A 51 -6.42 24.95 -3.67
N ASP A 52 -6.83 23.68 -3.71
CA ASP A 52 -8.22 23.28 -4.03
C ASP A 52 -8.67 22.02 -3.27
N PRO A 53 -9.07 22.17 -2.00
CA PRO A 53 -9.61 21.05 -1.20
C PRO A 53 -10.83 20.40 -1.84
N THR A 54 -11.61 21.14 -2.65
CA THR A 54 -12.80 20.62 -3.33
C THR A 54 -12.42 19.62 -4.42
N LEU A 55 -11.45 19.98 -5.26
CA LEU A 55 -10.92 19.08 -6.30
C LEU A 55 -10.39 17.80 -5.68
N VAL A 56 -9.55 17.92 -4.65
CA VAL A 56 -8.94 16.78 -3.96
C VAL A 56 -10.02 15.89 -3.31
N THR A 57 -10.99 16.47 -2.60
CA THR A 57 -12.09 15.71 -1.99
C THR A 57 -12.86 14.92 -3.05
N ASN A 58 -13.21 15.54 -4.18
CA ASN A 58 -13.93 14.88 -5.27
C ASN A 58 -13.12 13.77 -5.93
N PHE A 59 -11.81 13.96 -6.12
CA PHE A 59 -10.91 12.94 -6.63
C PHE A 59 -10.90 11.69 -5.73
N TYR A 60 -10.72 11.87 -4.42
CA TYR A 60 -10.71 10.73 -3.49
C TYR A 60 -12.09 10.12 -3.28
N ASN A 61 -13.19 10.86 -3.42
CA ASN A 61 -14.53 10.30 -3.46
C ASN A 61 -14.70 9.33 -4.64
N MET A 62 -14.24 9.71 -5.83
CA MET A 62 -14.25 8.84 -7.02
C MET A 62 -13.45 7.54 -6.77
N LEU A 63 -12.27 7.65 -6.22
CA LEU A 63 -11.44 6.47 -5.89
C LEU A 63 -12.10 5.59 -4.84
N ARG A 64 -12.73 6.17 -3.81
CA ARG A 64 -13.40 5.45 -2.72
C ARG A 64 -14.62 4.70 -3.22
N GLN A 65 -15.43 5.28 -4.12
CA GLN A 65 -16.54 4.57 -4.76
C GLN A 65 -16.02 3.34 -5.53
N LYS A 66 -14.89 3.48 -6.21
CA LYS A 66 -14.25 2.35 -6.88
C LYS A 66 -13.74 1.30 -5.92
N LEU A 67 -13.20 1.69 -4.76
CA LEU A 67 -12.72 0.78 -3.73
C LEU A 67 -13.81 -0.21 -3.31
N TYR A 68 -15.00 0.28 -3.01
CA TYR A 68 -16.10 -0.57 -2.54
C TYR A 68 -16.65 -1.53 -3.60
N SER A 69 -16.44 -1.24 -4.88
CA SER A 69 -16.79 -2.16 -5.98
C SER A 69 -15.69 -3.18 -6.29
N ALA A 70 -14.44 -2.92 -5.91
CA ALA A 70 -13.31 -3.80 -6.16
C ALA A 70 -13.32 -5.04 -5.27
N GLN A 71 -12.68 -6.12 -5.72
CA GLN A 71 -12.48 -7.34 -4.95
C GLN A 71 -10.99 -7.71 -4.90
N PRO A 72 -10.51 -8.27 -3.79
CA PRO A 72 -9.17 -8.83 -3.74
C PRO A 72 -8.94 -9.81 -4.88
N ASN A 73 -7.80 -9.73 -5.55
CA ASN A 73 -7.40 -10.72 -6.54
C ASN A 73 -6.74 -11.94 -5.89
N GLU A 74 -6.35 -12.92 -6.70
CA GLU A 74 -5.75 -14.15 -6.20
C GLU A 74 -4.39 -13.90 -5.51
N GLY A 75 -3.61 -12.92 -5.98
CA GLY A 75 -2.35 -12.55 -5.34
C GLY A 75 -2.54 -12.14 -3.89
N HIS A 76 -3.54 -11.29 -3.59
CA HIS A 76 -3.89 -10.91 -2.22
C HIS A 76 -4.26 -12.14 -1.36
N ARG A 77 -5.07 -13.07 -1.91
CA ARG A 77 -5.49 -14.29 -1.19
C ARG A 77 -4.33 -15.25 -0.94
N ILE A 78 -3.39 -15.35 -1.87
CA ILE A 78 -2.19 -16.17 -1.68
C ILE A 78 -1.34 -15.58 -0.55
N ILE A 79 -1.12 -14.25 -0.52
CA ILE A 79 -0.37 -13.60 0.56
C ILE A 79 -0.98 -13.93 1.91
N SER A 80 -2.29 -13.73 2.09
CA SER A 80 -2.96 -14.05 3.36
C SER A 80 -2.88 -15.54 3.72
N SER A 81 -2.93 -16.44 2.72
CA SER A 81 -2.81 -17.88 2.97
C SER A 81 -1.44 -18.30 3.50
N LEU A 82 -0.39 -17.54 3.24
CA LEU A 82 0.95 -17.83 3.75
C LEU A 82 1.07 -17.63 5.27
N GLU A 83 0.14 -16.92 5.91
CA GLU A 83 0.13 -16.74 7.36
C GLU A 83 -0.05 -18.07 8.14
N HIS A 84 -0.44 -19.16 7.47
CA HIS A 84 -0.44 -20.51 8.09
C HIS A 84 0.96 -21.05 8.36
N ASP A 85 1.94 -20.69 7.53
CA ASP A 85 3.28 -21.27 7.55
C ASP A 85 4.38 -20.27 7.89
N TYR A 86 4.08 -18.96 7.79
CA TYR A 86 5.01 -17.84 7.92
C TYR A 86 4.43 -16.74 8.79
N ASP A 87 5.33 -15.99 9.44
CA ASP A 87 5.03 -14.69 10.04
C ASP A 87 5.05 -13.64 8.92
N VAL A 88 3.86 -13.24 8.45
CA VAL A 88 3.70 -12.39 7.26
C VAL A 88 3.41 -10.97 7.67
N THR A 89 4.19 -10.03 7.15
CA THR A 89 3.90 -8.59 7.22
C THR A 89 3.77 -8.03 5.80
N VAL A 90 2.69 -7.31 5.54
CA VAL A 90 2.50 -6.55 4.30
C VAL A 90 2.81 -5.08 4.57
N VAL A 91 3.76 -4.53 3.84
CA VAL A 91 4.05 -3.10 3.77
C VAL A 91 3.52 -2.62 2.43
N THR A 92 2.48 -1.81 2.43
CA THR A 92 1.85 -1.38 1.17
C THR A 92 1.96 0.12 0.93
N GLN A 93 2.27 0.49 -0.31
CA GLN A 93 2.14 1.85 -0.83
C GLN A 93 0.71 2.16 -1.28
N ASN A 94 -0.12 1.11 -1.40
CA ASN A 94 -1.50 1.25 -1.80
C ASN A 94 -2.34 1.79 -0.64
N VAL A 95 -3.39 2.49 -1.03
CA VAL A 95 -4.35 3.08 -0.10
C VAL A 95 -5.67 2.29 -0.05
N ASP A 96 -5.78 1.23 -0.85
CA ASP A 96 -6.90 0.30 -0.80
C ASP A 96 -6.78 -0.68 0.38
N ASP A 97 -7.89 -1.32 0.76
CA ASP A 97 -8.01 -2.29 1.85
C ASP A 97 -8.05 -3.75 1.35
N LEU A 98 -7.52 -4.00 0.15
CA LEU A 98 -7.67 -5.32 -0.49
C LEU A 98 -6.85 -6.41 0.19
N HIS A 99 -5.75 -6.07 0.86
CA HIS A 99 -4.98 -7.02 1.67
C HIS A 99 -5.79 -7.51 2.87
N GLU A 100 -6.39 -6.60 3.64
CA GLU A 100 -7.23 -6.92 4.79
C GLU A 100 -8.47 -7.69 4.37
N ARG A 101 -9.12 -7.27 3.30
CA ARG A 101 -10.30 -7.97 2.75
C ARG A 101 -9.98 -9.34 2.19
N ALA A 102 -8.73 -9.61 1.84
CA ALA A 102 -8.23 -10.95 1.49
C ALA A 102 -7.91 -11.81 2.72
N GLY A 103 -7.83 -11.22 3.91
CA GLY A 103 -7.56 -11.89 5.17
C GLY A 103 -6.15 -11.69 5.72
N SER A 104 -5.33 -10.78 5.16
CA SER A 104 -4.03 -10.43 5.75
C SER A 104 -4.22 -9.75 7.10
N SER A 105 -3.54 -10.27 8.14
CA SER A 105 -3.71 -9.82 9.52
C SER A 105 -2.75 -8.70 9.94
N HIS A 106 -1.64 -8.51 9.21
CA HIS A 106 -0.60 -7.54 9.53
C HIS A 106 -0.24 -6.70 8.31
N VAL A 107 -0.91 -5.54 8.19
CA VAL A 107 -0.75 -4.62 7.05
C VAL A 107 -0.30 -3.26 7.56
N ILE A 108 0.78 -2.73 6.98
CA ILE A 108 1.34 -1.40 7.23
C ILE A 108 1.10 -0.53 6.01
N HIS A 109 0.18 0.43 6.11
CA HIS A 109 -0.12 1.38 5.05
C HIS A 109 0.84 2.57 5.10
N LEU A 110 1.75 2.68 4.13
CA LEU A 110 2.72 3.79 4.07
C LEU A 110 2.08 5.12 3.72
N HIS A 111 1.05 5.11 2.89
CA HIS A 111 0.47 6.31 2.31
C HIS A 111 -0.96 6.59 2.77
N GLY A 112 -1.38 6.01 3.90
CA GLY A 112 -2.73 6.16 4.44
C GLY A 112 -3.74 5.18 3.83
N GLU A 113 -5.01 5.42 4.10
CA GLU A 113 -6.10 4.49 3.81
C GLU A 113 -7.29 5.21 3.17
N LEU A 114 -7.68 4.79 1.97
CA LEU A 114 -8.71 5.43 1.15
C LEU A 114 -10.11 5.37 1.80
N ALA A 115 -10.39 4.34 2.60
CA ALA A 115 -11.63 4.20 3.32
C ALA A 115 -11.75 5.18 4.51
N LYS A 116 -10.68 5.88 4.88
CA LYS A 116 -10.65 6.78 6.03
C LYS A 116 -10.59 8.25 5.63
N VAL A 117 -11.08 9.09 6.54
CA VAL A 117 -10.97 10.55 6.50
C VAL A 117 -10.45 11.06 7.82
N CYS A 118 -9.87 12.25 7.84
CA CYS A 118 -9.26 12.84 9.04
C CYS A 118 -9.36 14.36 9.06
N SER A 119 -8.98 14.96 10.19
CA SER A 119 -8.79 16.40 10.32
C SER A 119 -7.66 16.89 9.40
N SER A 120 -7.87 18.02 8.72
CA SER A 120 -6.80 18.64 7.94
C SER A 120 -5.73 19.33 8.81
N ARG A 121 -6.07 19.66 10.06
CA ARG A 121 -5.16 20.31 11.03
C ARG A 121 -4.30 19.30 11.77
N ASP A 122 -4.89 18.17 12.16
CA ASP A 122 -4.22 17.12 12.93
C ASP A 122 -4.58 15.74 12.35
N PRO A 123 -3.97 15.36 11.20
CA PRO A 123 -4.38 14.18 10.42
C PRO A 123 -4.21 12.85 11.14
N TYR A 124 -3.34 12.79 12.15
CA TYR A 124 -3.01 11.54 12.85
C TYR A 124 -3.64 11.44 14.23
N ASN A 125 -4.49 12.38 14.60
CA ASN A 125 -5.24 12.31 15.85
C ASN A 125 -6.42 11.34 15.70
N GLU A 126 -6.33 10.21 16.37
CA GLU A 126 -7.33 9.13 16.31
C GLU A 126 -8.74 9.60 16.61
N ALA A 127 -8.91 10.66 17.43
CA ALA A 127 -10.23 11.23 17.74
C ALA A 127 -10.92 11.86 16.53
N TYR A 128 -10.17 12.14 15.45
CA TYR A 128 -10.67 12.80 14.23
C TYR A 128 -10.47 11.93 12.98
N ILE A 129 -10.14 10.65 13.16
CA ILE A 129 -10.08 9.69 12.07
C ILE A 129 -11.39 8.90 12.03
N GLU A 130 -12.06 8.93 10.89
CA GLU A 130 -13.32 8.23 10.67
C GLU A 130 -13.16 7.24 9.51
N THR A 131 -13.69 6.02 9.68
CA THR A 131 -13.79 5.05 8.60
C THR A 131 -15.17 5.19 7.95
N LEU A 132 -15.17 5.36 6.64
CA LEU A 132 -16.39 5.45 5.84
C LEU A 132 -16.72 4.07 5.27
N ASP A 133 -18.00 3.73 5.25
CA ASP A 133 -18.50 2.52 4.57
C ASP A 133 -18.98 2.85 3.13
N ALA A 134 -19.50 1.83 2.43
CA ALA A 134 -19.97 1.98 1.05
C ALA A 134 -21.13 2.98 0.91
N ASP A 135 -22.01 3.07 1.91
CA ASP A 135 -23.17 3.96 1.89
C ASP A 135 -22.76 5.42 2.16
N HIS A 136 -21.64 5.62 2.83
CA HIS A 136 -21.07 6.92 3.19
C HIS A 136 -19.76 7.24 2.44
N ALA A 137 -19.51 6.59 1.32
CA ALA A 137 -18.27 6.72 0.54
C ALA A 137 -17.99 8.14 0.00
N VAL A 138 -19.01 8.99 -0.07
CA VAL A 138 -18.91 10.34 -0.65
C VAL A 138 -18.93 11.40 0.45
N VAL A 139 -17.82 12.09 0.60
CA VAL A 139 -17.70 13.27 1.49
C VAL A 139 -18.08 14.52 0.70
N LYS A 140 -18.98 15.35 1.25
CA LYS A 140 -19.30 16.64 0.65
C LYS A 140 -18.10 17.59 0.86
N PRO A 141 -17.58 18.23 -0.22
CA PRO A 141 -16.54 19.25 -0.05
C PRO A 141 -16.95 20.34 0.95
N GLY A 142 -16.02 20.73 1.81
CA GLY A 142 -16.28 21.71 2.87
C GLY A 142 -16.85 21.10 4.16
N THR A 143 -17.04 19.78 4.26
CA THR A 143 -17.37 19.11 5.52
C THR A 143 -16.26 19.36 6.54
N LEU A 144 -16.64 19.58 7.79
CA LEU A 144 -15.70 19.83 8.89
C LEU A 144 -15.48 18.55 9.71
N ALA A 145 -14.26 18.36 10.17
CA ALA A 145 -13.88 17.38 11.17
C ALA A 145 -14.30 17.82 12.58
N GLY A 146 -14.17 16.95 13.57
CA GLY A 146 -14.57 17.20 14.94
C GLY A 146 -13.85 18.37 15.63
N ASP A 147 -12.70 18.79 15.13
CA ASP A 147 -11.92 19.94 15.60
C ASP A 147 -12.27 21.27 14.87
N GLY A 148 -13.26 21.23 13.98
CA GLY A 148 -13.71 22.38 13.18
C GLY A 148 -12.82 22.74 11.99
N SER A 149 -11.77 21.96 11.70
CA SER A 149 -11.00 22.06 10.46
C SER A 149 -11.70 21.31 9.32
N LEU A 150 -11.21 21.46 8.08
CA LEU A 150 -11.75 20.68 6.97
C LEU A 150 -11.51 19.18 7.17
N LEU A 151 -12.51 18.37 6.83
CA LEU A 151 -12.36 16.94 6.71
C LEU A 151 -11.63 16.62 5.40
N ARG A 152 -10.54 15.85 5.47
CA ARG A 152 -9.74 15.46 4.31
C ARG A 152 -9.60 13.93 4.20
N PRO A 153 -9.26 13.39 3.01
CA PRO A 153 -8.86 11.99 2.89
C PRO A 153 -7.68 11.67 3.82
N PHE A 154 -7.71 10.50 4.48
CA PHE A 154 -6.61 10.02 5.31
C PHE A 154 -5.50 9.43 4.43
N ILE A 155 -4.85 10.31 3.70
CA ILE A 155 -3.80 10.01 2.71
C ILE A 155 -2.57 10.84 3.05
N VAL A 156 -1.39 10.23 2.94
CA VAL A 156 -0.11 10.95 3.00
C VAL A 156 0.13 11.59 1.64
N PHE A 157 0.02 12.89 1.55
CA PHE A 157 0.27 13.64 0.33
C PHE A 157 1.77 13.82 0.08
N PHE A 158 2.15 13.98 -1.19
CA PHE A 158 3.51 14.41 -1.51
C PHE A 158 3.80 15.75 -0.79
N GLY A 159 5.00 15.86 -0.22
CA GLY A 159 5.38 16.98 0.65
C GLY A 159 5.14 16.73 2.13
N GLU A 160 4.36 15.72 2.50
CA GLU A 160 4.14 15.34 3.91
C GLU A 160 5.11 14.24 4.37
N SER A 161 5.31 14.15 5.68
CA SER A 161 6.05 13.04 6.28
C SER A 161 5.27 11.73 6.16
N VAL A 162 5.99 10.59 6.08
CA VAL A 162 5.43 9.24 6.02
C VAL A 162 5.57 8.59 7.39
N PRO A 163 4.56 8.65 8.28
CA PRO A 163 4.72 8.21 9.68
C PRO A 163 5.04 6.73 9.82
N MET A 164 4.53 5.91 8.89
CA MET A 164 4.68 4.46 8.93
C MET A 164 5.99 3.96 8.33
N ILE A 165 6.93 4.86 7.97
CA ILE A 165 8.21 4.45 7.39
C ILE A 165 9.11 3.74 8.41
N GLU A 166 9.10 4.18 9.68
CA GLU A 166 9.91 3.56 10.72
C GLU A 166 9.41 2.15 11.08
N PRO A 167 8.11 1.91 11.35
CA PRO A 167 7.58 0.55 11.52
C PRO A 167 7.84 -0.36 10.32
N ALA A 168 7.72 0.17 9.11
CA ALA A 168 8.00 -0.59 7.89
C ALA A 168 9.49 -0.96 7.76
N ALA A 169 10.40 -0.04 8.10
CA ALA A 169 11.84 -0.30 8.10
C ALA A 169 12.22 -1.35 9.16
N GLU A 170 11.59 -1.31 10.34
CA GLU A 170 11.79 -2.33 11.38
C GLU A 170 11.34 -3.71 10.88
N ALA A 171 10.13 -3.82 10.33
CA ALA A 171 9.63 -5.07 9.75
C ALA A 171 10.59 -5.59 8.66
N MET A 172 11.01 -4.70 7.75
CA MET A 172 11.95 -5.06 6.66
C MET A 172 13.29 -5.57 7.21
N GLY A 173 13.82 -4.93 8.27
CA GLY A 173 15.07 -5.32 8.93
C GLY A 173 15.04 -6.68 9.63
N GLN A 174 13.85 -7.20 9.91
CA GLN A 174 13.64 -8.50 10.55
C GLN A 174 13.28 -9.61 9.57
N ALA A 175 13.17 -9.32 8.26
CA ALA A 175 12.71 -10.27 7.27
C ALA A 175 13.72 -11.40 7.03
N ASP A 176 13.21 -12.64 6.96
CA ASP A 176 13.93 -13.80 6.43
C ASP A 176 13.80 -13.89 4.91
N ILE A 177 12.69 -13.36 4.37
CA ILE A 177 12.37 -13.31 2.94
C ILE A 177 11.69 -11.97 2.65
N VAL A 178 12.08 -11.32 1.57
CA VAL A 178 11.43 -10.08 1.09
C VAL A 178 10.80 -10.34 -0.28
N VAL A 179 9.58 -9.86 -0.46
CA VAL A 179 8.85 -9.95 -1.73
C VAL A 179 8.36 -8.58 -2.14
N VAL A 180 8.74 -8.14 -3.31
CA VAL A 180 8.33 -6.85 -3.89
C VAL A 180 7.32 -7.12 -5.00
N ILE A 181 6.14 -6.49 -4.95
CA ILE A 181 5.09 -6.72 -5.93
C ILE A 181 4.55 -5.41 -6.50
N GLY A 182 4.59 -5.27 -7.83
CA GLY A 182 3.87 -4.21 -8.54
C GLY A 182 4.26 -2.79 -8.15
N THR A 183 5.52 -2.55 -7.84
CA THR A 183 6.06 -1.21 -7.58
C THR A 183 7.30 -0.98 -8.41
N SER A 184 7.38 0.20 -9.02
CA SER A 184 8.54 0.64 -9.78
C SER A 184 9.74 1.04 -8.91
N LEU A 185 9.58 1.04 -7.57
CA LEU A 185 10.58 1.51 -6.59
C LEU A 185 11.09 2.94 -6.87
N ASN A 186 10.24 3.80 -7.45
CA ASN A 186 10.58 5.19 -7.78
C ASN A 186 10.01 6.21 -6.79
N VAL A 187 9.25 5.78 -5.79
CA VAL A 187 8.64 6.66 -4.77
C VAL A 187 9.41 6.55 -3.48
N TYR A 188 10.10 7.61 -3.11
CA TYR A 188 10.78 7.72 -1.81
C TYR A 188 9.84 8.33 -0.76
N PRO A 189 9.96 7.92 0.54
CA PRO A 189 11.00 7.04 1.10
C PRO A 189 10.73 5.52 0.91
N ALA A 190 9.57 5.09 0.44
CA ALA A 190 9.19 3.68 0.31
C ALA A 190 10.20 2.83 -0.48
N ALA A 191 10.75 3.36 -1.58
CA ALA A 191 11.77 2.68 -2.37
C ALA A 191 13.04 2.36 -1.57
N GLY A 192 13.37 3.18 -0.58
CA GLY A 192 14.52 2.99 0.32
C GLY A 192 14.37 1.81 1.28
N LEU A 193 13.17 1.29 1.50
CA LEU A 193 12.93 0.20 2.45
C LEU A 193 13.69 -1.07 2.10
N LEU A 194 13.95 -1.34 0.82
CA LEU A 194 14.74 -2.51 0.41
C LEU A 194 16.17 -2.53 0.97
N TYR A 195 16.74 -1.38 1.28
CA TYR A 195 18.09 -1.30 1.85
C TYR A 195 18.14 -1.77 3.32
N TYR A 196 17.00 -1.84 3.99
CA TYR A 196 16.91 -2.39 5.36
C TYR A 196 16.86 -3.92 5.37
N ALA A 197 16.55 -4.57 4.23
CA ALA A 197 16.48 -6.02 4.14
C ALA A 197 17.83 -6.67 4.51
N PRO A 198 17.85 -7.67 5.44
CA PRO A 198 19.08 -8.34 5.86
C PRO A 198 19.85 -8.94 4.69
N ALA A 199 21.18 -8.95 4.75
CA ALA A 199 22.01 -9.44 3.66
C ALA A 199 21.74 -10.91 3.28
N HIS A 200 21.27 -11.72 4.23
CA HIS A 200 20.94 -13.13 4.02
C HIS A 200 19.55 -13.37 3.41
N ALA A 201 18.66 -12.37 3.48
CA ALA A 201 17.28 -12.51 3.01
C ALA A 201 17.24 -12.50 1.47
N PRO A 202 16.73 -13.55 0.81
CA PRO A 202 16.44 -13.50 -0.62
C PRO A 202 15.36 -12.45 -0.89
N ILE A 203 15.46 -11.80 -2.05
CA ILE A 203 14.47 -10.82 -2.50
C ILE A 203 13.84 -11.35 -3.79
N TYR A 204 12.53 -11.45 -3.80
CA TYR A 204 11.75 -11.78 -4.99
C TYR A 204 11.06 -10.52 -5.50
N LEU A 205 11.15 -10.26 -6.79
CA LEU A 205 10.48 -9.14 -7.45
C LEU A 205 9.43 -9.67 -8.42
N ILE A 206 8.18 -9.39 -8.16
CA ILE A 206 7.04 -9.75 -9.01
C ILE A 206 6.57 -8.48 -9.71
N ASP A 207 6.94 -8.34 -10.97
CA ASP A 207 6.50 -7.23 -11.83
C ASP A 207 6.69 -7.61 -13.30
N PRO A 208 5.71 -7.39 -14.19
CA PRO A 208 5.83 -7.72 -15.61
C PRO A 208 7.02 -7.04 -16.32
N ASN A 209 7.34 -5.81 -15.91
CA ASN A 209 8.33 -4.97 -16.58
C ASN A 209 9.72 -5.03 -15.94
N GLY A 210 9.83 -5.64 -14.75
CA GLY A 210 11.03 -5.57 -13.95
C GLY A 210 11.28 -4.18 -13.35
N VAL A 211 12.28 -4.11 -12.48
CA VAL A 211 12.71 -2.86 -11.85
C VAL A 211 14.23 -2.79 -11.91
N ASN A 212 14.77 -1.63 -12.21
CA ASN A 212 16.21 -1.43 -12.15
C ASN A 212 16.66 -1.43 -10.69
N THR A 213 17.42 -2.44 -10.28
CA THR A 213 17.95 -2.56 -8.92
C THR A 213 19.39 -3.02 -8.97
N ASP A 214 20.25 -2.40 -8.17
CA ASP A 214 21.66 -2.74 -8.04
C ASP A 214 21.91 -3.99 -7.17
N MET A 215 20.83 -4.63 -6.66
CA MET A 215 20.94 -5.75 -5.74
C MET A 215 21.07 -7.08 -6.51
N SER A 216 22.25 -7.68 -6.48
CA SER A 216 22.55 -8.97 -7.16
C SER A 216 21.76 -10.18 -6.62
N ARG A 217 21.07 -10.04 -5.47
CA ARG A 217 20.28 -11.08 -4.80
C ARG A 217 18.79 -11.07 -5.14
N VAL A 218 18.40 -10.28 -6.13
CA VAL A 218 16.98 -10.18 -6.54
C VAL A 218 16.67 -11.26 -7.59
N THR A 219 15.66 -12.07 -7.29
CA THR A 219 15.08 -13.01 -8.27
C THR A 219 13.86 -12.36 -8.89
N HIS A 220 13.92 -12.06 -10.19
CA HIS A 220 12.81 -11.46 -10.91
C HIS A 220 11.84 -12.52 -11.42
N LEU A 221 10.56 -12.35 -11.10
CA LEU A 221 9.42 -13.10 -11.60
C LEU A 221 8.59 -12.17 -12.50
N PRO A 222 8.72 -12.26 -13.84
CA PRO A 222 8.15 -11.30 -14.79
C PRO A 222 6.65 -11.56 -15.04
N TYR A 223 5.85 -11.50 -13.98
CA TYR A 223 4.42 -11.81 -14.01
C TYR A 223 3.61 -10.73 -13.29
N GLY A 224 2.29 -10.68 -13.58
CA GLY A 224 1.34 -9.96 -12.75
C GLY A 224 1.22 -10.56 -11.34
N ALA A 225 0.51 -9.88 -10.46
CA ALA A 225 0.45 -10.23 -9.03
C ALA A 225 -0.03 -11.68 -8.79
N SER A 226 -1.12 -12.10 -9.42
CA SER A 226 -1.70 -13.44 -9.19
C SER A 226 -0.79 -14.56 -9.67
N GLU A 227 -0.31 -14.49 -10.91
CA GLU A 227 0.59 -15.53 -11.45
C GLU A 227 1.94 -15.51 -10.74
N GLY A 228 2.49 -14.32 -10.49
CA GLY A 228 3.75 -14.17 -9.77
C GLY A 228 3.69 -14.79 -8.38
N MET A 229 2.59 -14.60 -7.65
CA MET A 229 2.39 -15.21 -6.33
C MET A 229 2.21 -16.73 -6.39
N ARG A 230 1.56 -17.29 -7.43
CA ARG A 230 1.52 -18.74 -7.64
C ARG A 230 2.94 -19.30 -7.82
N ARG A 231 3.76 -18.67 -8.66
CA ARG A 231 5.15 -19.09 -8.91
C ARG A 231 6.03 -18.95 -7.67
N LEU A 232 5.86 -17.87 -6.92
CA LEU A 232 6.58 -17.69 -5.67
C LEU A 232 6.27 -18.80 -4.67
N LYS A 233 4.99 -19.17 -4.53
CA LYS A 233 4.57 -20.23 -3.59
C LYS A 233 5.23 -21.60 -3.87
N GLU A 234 5.62 -21.85 -5.13
CA GLU A 234 6.36 -23.08 -5.51
C GLU A 234 7.84 -23.00 -5.10
N LEU A 235 8.38 -21.80 -4.82
CA LEU A 235 9.78 -21.58 -4.46
C LEU A 235 10.00 -21.44 -2.94
N LEU A 236 8.96 -21.21 -2.16
CA LEU A 236 9.00 -21.05 -0.68
C LEU A 236 8.99 -22.41 0.03
#